data_e0869f52ce64d4acda44c6cea9a6e642
#
_entry.id   e0869f52ce64d4acda44c6cea9a6e642
#
_cell.length_a   1.000
_cell.length_b   1.000
_cell.length_c   1.000
_cell.angle_alpha   90.00
_cell.angle_beta   90.00
_cell.angle_gamma   90.00
#
_symmetry.space_group_name_H-M   'P 1'
#
loop_
_entity.id
_entity.type
_entity.pdbx_description
1 polymer ?
#
loop_
_entity_poly.entity_id
_entity_poly.type
_entity_poly.pdbx_seq_one_letter_code
_entity_poly.pdbx_strand_id
1 'polypeptide(L)'
;MRKLKVAAVQMRAELGNVKSNLSAAEALVREAFRNDAKWVILPEFFPSAVAFMPNMLTAWRPLEGEPLQLMQKLAREHEGVVGGSFIARSGNDCLNSFLLVFPNGEYFRHDKDIPTMWENCYYIGGQDDGVLETPAGPVGVAVCWEFIRSQTARRLRNRVDLIVAGSCWWDVRLPADARYETDRTKIHDLLKNAPSRLARMVGAPVIHASQAGDFEGLIPGDESRTYRSRYLGETQIVDGTGKVLSRMTYEEGEGIAFADLELGRVPPTEPIPETFWIEQLPSNALKAFETLASFGQNYYSTVVKPTLSQEHPNE
;
A
#
# COMPACT_ATOMS: atom_id res chain seq x y z
N MET A 1 -21.06 -12.91 13.31
CA MET A 1 -20.07 -12.03 12.66
C MET A 1 -20.35 -10.57 13.06
N ARG A 2 -19.33 -9.75 13.26
CA ARG A 2 -19.47 -8.35 13.69
C ARG A 2 -19.54 -7.46 12.45
N LYS A 3 -20.58 -6.66 12.31
CA LYS A 3 -20.75 -5.69 11.23
C LYS A 3 -20.20 -4.33 11.63
N LEU A 4 -19.34 -3.73 10.80
CA LEU A 4 -18.74 -2.42 11.01
C LEU A 4 -18.86 -1.56 9.76
N LYS A 5 -19.12 -0.27 9.92
CA LYS A 5 -18.93 0.69 8.84
C LYS A 5 -17.45 1.00 8.73
N VAL A 6 -16.87 0.76 7.55
CA VAL A 6 -15.46 0.96 7.26
C VAL A 6 -15.29 1.93 6.10
N ALA A 7 -14.11 2.56 6.04
CA ALA A 7 -13.73 3.50 5.00
C ALA A 7 -12.37 3.14 4.41
N ALA A 8 -12.25 3.22 3.10
CA ALA A 8 -11.00 3.14 2.36
C ALA A 8 -10.77 4.46 1.61
N VAL A 9 -9.62 5.08 1.83
CA VAL A 9 -9.30 6.39 1.27
C VAL A 9 -8.63 6.25 -0.08
N GLN A 10 -9.12 6.96 -1.11
CA GLN A 10 -8.40 7.23 -2.34
C GLN A 10 -7.77 8.62 -2.23
N MET A 11 -6.45 8.70 -2.29
CA MET A 11 -5.71 9.93 -1.99
C MET A 11 -4.91 10.39 -3.21
N ARG A 12 -4.76 11.72 -3.36
CA ARG A 12 -3.86 12.35 -4.32
C ARG A 12 -2.66 12.96 -3.58
N ALA A 13 -1.74 12.11 -3.15
CA ALA A 13 -0.56 12.62 -2.45
C ALA A 13 0.39 13.35 -3.42
N GLU A 14 0.86 14.53 -3.00
CA GLU A 14 1.93 15.25 -3.66
C GLU A 14 3.27 14.52 -3.45
N LEU A 15 3.99 14.23 -4.53
CA LEU A 15 5.22 13.45 -4.49
C LEU A 15 6.28 14.09 -3.55
N GLY A 16 6.63 13.39 -2.47
CA GLY A 16 7.62 13.81 -1.47
C GLY A 16 7.21 14.97 -0.55
N ASN A 17 6.00 15.55 -0.70
CA ASN A 17 5.54 16.66 0.16
C ASN A 17 4.82 16.13 1.41
N VAL A 18 5.61 15.63 2.36
CA VAL A 18 5.06 14.97 3.56
C VAL A 18 4.12 15.87 4.36
N LYS A 19 4.46 17.14 4.53
CA LYS A 19 3.63 18.07 5.32
C LYS A 19 2.24 18.30 4.72
N SER A 20 2.17 18.54 3.42
CA SER A 20 0.90 18.71 2.69
C SER A 20 0.07 17.42 2.76
N ASN A 21 0.70 16.27 2.51
CA ASN A 21 0.05 14.99 2.49
C ASN A 21 -0.49 14.56 3.86
N LEU A 22 0.22 14.83 4.96
CA LEU A 22 -0.29 14.58 6.30
C LEU A 22 -1.53 15.41 6.59
N SER A 23 -1.55 16.69 6.15
CA SER A 23 -2.73 17.56 6.32
C SER A 23 -3.93 17.05 5.49
N ALA A 24 -3.70 16.59 4.26
CA ALA A 24 -4.74 16.00 3.42
C ALA A 24 -5.26 14.69 4.02
N ALA A 25 -4.37 13.80 4.49
CA ALA A 25 -4.74 12.56 5.15
C ALA A 25 -5.56 12.83 6.43
N GLU A 26 -5.18 13.83 7.25
CA GLU A 26 -5.96 14.22 8.43
C GLU A 26 -7.38 14.64 8.05
N ALA A 27 -7.54 15.45 7.00
CA ALA A 27 -8.86 15.92 6.56
C ALA A 27 -9.75 14.75 6.10
N LEU A 28 -9.21 13.84 5.29
CA LEU A 28 -9.94 12.67 4.78
C LEU A 28 -10.32 11.68 5.90
N VAL A 29 -9.41 11.41 6.85
CA VAL A 29 -9.70 10.53 7.99
C VAL A 29 -10.77 11.13 8.89
N ARG A 30 -10.71 12.45 9.16
CA ARG A 30 -11.77 13.15 9.93
C ARG A 30 -13.11 13.10 9.21
N GLU A 31 -13.12 13.23 7.89
CA GLU A 31 -14.34 13.10 7.08
C GLU A 31 -14.91 11.68 7.18
N ALA A 32 -14.06 10.66 7.07
CA ALA A 32 -14.48 9.27 7.22
C ALA A 32 -15.15 9.00 8.58
N PHE A 33 -14.56 9.49 9.67
CA PHE A 33 -15.13 9.35 11.00
C PHE A 33 -16.42 10.16 11.21
N ARG A 34 -16.54 11.37 10.62
CA ARG A 34 -17.81 12.12 10.61
C ARG A 34 -18.93 11.37 9.90
N ASN A 35 -18.60 10.47 8.99
CA ASN A 35 -19.55 9.56 8.32
C ASN A 35 -19.68 8.22 9.04
N ASP A 36 -19.40 8.15 10.35
CA ASP A 36 -19.58 6.99 11.24
C ASP A 36 -18.69 5.77 10.92
N ALA A 37 -17.64 5.91 10.09
CA ALA A 37 -16.68 4.84 9.91
C ALA A 37 -16.04 4.48 11.27
N LYS A 38 -15.74 3.20 11.48
CA LYS A 38 -15.01 2.71 12.67
C LYS A 38 -13.59 2.32 12.34
N TRP A 39 -13.34 1.98 11.09
CA TRP A 39 -12.02 1.70 10.56
C TRP A 39 -11.80 2.56 9.31
N VAL A 40 -10.65 3.23 9.24
CA VAL A 40 -10.26 4.08 8.11
C VAL A 40 -8.88 3.63 7.64
N ILE A 41 -8.78 3.22 6.39
CA ILE A 41 -7.51 2.78 5.80
C ILE A 41 -7.04 3.83 4.79
N LEU A 42 -5.81 4.29 4.99
CA LEU A 42 -5.06 5.18 4.11
C LEU A 42 -4.22 4.35 3.12
N PRO A 43 -3.89 4.90 1.95
CA PRO A 43 -3.10 4.19 0.95
C PRO A 43 -1.64 3.95 1.36
N GLU A 44 -0.95 3.13 0.58
CA GLU A 44 0.50 2.98 0.64
C GLU A 44 1.18 4.32 0.37
N PHE A 45 2.24 4.61 1.13
CA PHE A 45 2.99 5.87 1.08
C PHE A 45 2.07 7.11 1.21
N PHE A 46 1.07 7.05 2.08
CA PHE A 46 0.12 8.17 2.22
C PHE A 46 0.78 9.52 2.52
N PRO A 47 1.97 9.60 3.19
CA PRO A 47 2.63 10.89 3.42
C PRO A 47 3.47 11.38 2.24
N SER A 48 3.75 10.56 1.23
CA SER A 48 4.75 10.91 0.21
C SER A 48 4.42 10.54 -1.22
N ALA A 49 3.49 9.59 -1.45
CA ALA A 49 3.45 8.81 -2.67
C ALA A 49 4.84 8.18 -2.99
N VAL A 50 5.11 7.66 -4.20
CA VAL A 50 6.43 7.17 -4.57
C VAL A 50 6.69 7.29 -6.07
N ALA A 51 7.82 7.89 -6.43
CA ALA A 51 8.42 7.84 -7.76
C ALA A 51 9.94 7.94 -7.63
N PHE A 52 10.67 7.66 -8.70
CA PHE A 52 12.11 7.89 -8.67
C PHE A 52 12.40 9.39 -8.83
N MET A 53 12.69 10.07 -7.72
CA MET A 53 12.89 11.54 -7.64
C MET A 53 13.80 11.90 -6.46
N PRO A 54 14.60 12.98 -6.57
CA PRO A 54 15.49 13.44 -5.48
C PRO A 54 14.77 13.77 -4.18
N ASN A 55 13.55 14.33 -4.23
CA ASN A 55 12.77 14.67 -3.04
C ASN A 55 12.31 13.45 -2.23
N MET A 56 12.35 12.26 -2.81
CA MET A 56 12.07 11.01 -2.09
C MET A 56 13.19 10.64 -1.11
N LEU A 57 14.41 11.16 -1.27
CA LEU A 57 15.52 10.93 -0.33
C LEU A 57 15.23 11.47 1.07
N THR A 58 14.34 12.44 1.19
CA THR A 58 13.92 13.06 2.45
C THR A 58 12.47 12.76 2.81
N ALA A 59 11.82 11.85 2.11
CA ALA A 59 10.41 11.50 2.33
C ALA A 59 10.19 10.47 3.45
N TRP A 60 11.24 9.75 3.86
CA TRP A 60 11.15 8.84 5.01
C TRP A 60 10.91 9.60 6.33
N ARG A 61 10.33 8.92 7.29
CA ARG A 61 10.14 9.44 8.66
C ARG A 61 10.58 8.39 9.67
N PRO A 62 11.01 8.80 10.87
CA PRO A 62 11.16 7.86 11.98
C PRO A 62 9.88 7.04 12.15
N LEU A 63 9.99 5.79 12.56
CA LEU A 63 8.81 4.95 12.76
C LEU A 63 7.81 5.60 13.71
N GLU A 64 8.30 6.25 14.77
CA GLU A 64 7.49 6.97 15.77
C GLU A 64 7.30 8.47 15.44
N GLY A 65 7.53 8.83 14.17
CA GLY A 65 7.42 10.19 13.67
C GLY A 65 5.99 10.65 13.40
N GLU A 66 5.89 11.77 12.68
CA GLU A 66 4.63 12.48 12.45
C GLU A 66 3.52 11.59 11.84
N PRO A 67 3.80 10.62 10.94
CA PRO A 67 2.73 9.76 10.40
C PRO A 67 2.05 8.92 11.48
N LEU A 68 2.83 8.23 12.34
CA LEU A 68 2.27 7.46 13.46
C LEU A 68 1.57 8.36 14.47
N GLN A 69 2.18 9.50 14.84
CA GLN A 69 1.59 10.45 15.78
C GLN A 69 0.23 10.99 15.28
N LEU A 70 0.11 11.28 13.98
CA LEU A 70 -1.16 11.67 13.37
C LEU A 70 -2.20 10.55 13.47
N MET A 71 -1.83 9.32 13.11
CA MET A 71 -2.74 8.17 13.18
C MET A 71 -3.20 7.92 14.62
N GLN A 72 -2.28 7.98 15.60
CA GLN A 72 -2.61 7.83 17.03
C GLN A 72 -3.54 8.93 17.54
N LYS A 73 -3.29 10.18 17.15
CA LYS A 73 -4.16 11.32 17.48
C LYS A 73 -5.58 11.08 16.97
N LEU A 74 -5.72 10.73 15.69
CA LEU A 74 -7.03 10.53 15.06
C LEU A 74 -7.75 9.29 15.61
N ALA A 75 -7.03 8.20 15.85
CA ALA A 75 -7.61 6.99 16.44
C ALA A 75 -8.18 7.26 17.84
N ARG A 76 -7.46 8.01 18.69
CA ARG A 76 -7.94 8.39 20.03
C ARG A 76 -9.11 9.36 19.98
N GLU A 77 -9.01 10.44 19.17
CA GLU A 77 -10.04 11.49 19.08
C GLU A 77 -11.40 10.96 18.60
N HIS A 78 -11.38 9.95 17.74
CA HIS A 78 -12.59 9.41 17.11
C HIS A 78 -13.00 8.02 17.62
N GLU A 79 -12.27 7.46 18.60
CA GLU A 79 -12.49 6.09 19.11
C GLU A 79 -12.58 5.05 17.98
N GLY A 80 -11.69 5.20 16.96
CA GLY A 80 -11.67 4.38 15.76
C GLY A 80 -10.28 3.85 15.43
N VAL A 81 -10.21 2.99 14.41
CA VAL A 81 -8.95 2.40 13.94
C VAL A 81 -8.48 3.10 12.68
N VAL A 82 -7.20 3.45 12.61
CA VAL A 82 -6.57 4.07 11.44
C VAL A 82 -5.42 3.19 10.96
N GLY A 83 -5.41 2.85 9.67
CA GLY A 83 -4.32 2.09 9.04
C GLY A 83 -3.72 2.83 7.84
N GLY A 84 -2.44 2.55 7.52
CA GLY A 84 -1.76 3.12 6.36
C GLY A 84 -0.27 2.86 6.40
N SER A 85 0.45 3.05 5.28
CA SER A 85 1.89 2.80 5.26
C SER A 85 2.71 4.01 4.81
N PHE A 86 3.97 4.01 5.22
CA PHE A 86 4.95 5.02 4.85
C PHE A 86 6.37 4.43 4.87
N ILE A 87 7.33 5.15 4.26
CA ILE A 87 8.74 4.80 4.37
C ILE A 87 9.20 5.17 5.78
N ALA A 88 9.29 4.17 6.64
CA ALA A 88 9.67 4.30 8.04
C ALA A 88 11.14 3.97 8.22
N ARG A 89 11.89 4.87 8.86
CA ARG A 89 13.22 4.54 9.35
C ARG A 89 13.10 3.72 10.63
N SER A 90 13.73 2.55 10.64
CA SER A 90 13.78 1.64 11.78
C SER A 90 15.23 1.15 11.93
N GLY A 91 15.91 1.65 12.94
CA GLY A 91 17.36 1.42 13.11
C GLY A 91 18.16 2.04 11.94
N ASN A 92 19.00 1.22 11.29
CA ASN A 92 19.90 1.64 10.23
C ASN A 92 19.31 1.52 8.81
N ASP A 93 18.04 1.14 8.68
CA ASP A 93 17.41 0.92 7.39
C ASP A 93 16.02 1.59 7.34
N CYS A 94 15.52 1.79 6.11
CA CYS A 94 14.14 2.16 5.85
C CYS A 94 13.34 0.94 5.42
N LEU A 95 12.06 0.90 5.81
CA LEU A 95 11.07 -0.12 5.49
C LEU A 95 9.78 0.56 5.04
N ASN A 96 9.00 -0.08 4.20
CA ASN A 96 7.63 0.34 3.93
C ASN A 96 6.74 -0.29 4.98
N SER A 97 6.51 0.45 6.07
CA SER A 97 5.79 -0.03 7.25
C SER A 97 4.32 0.34 7.18
N PHE A 98 3.45 -0.67 7.11
CA PHE A 98 2.02 -0.51 7.31
C PHE A 98 1.74 -0.57 8.82
N LEU A 99 1.12 0.47 9.34
CA LEU A 99 0.71 0.54 10.73
C LEU A 99 -0.82 0.47 10.83
N LEU A 100 -1.31 -0.28 11.80
CA LEU A 100 -2.72 -0.34 12.17
C LEU A 100 -2.85 0.14 13.62
N VAL A 101 -3.42 1.32 13.82
CA VAL A 101 -3.43 2.06 15.08
C VAL A 101 -4.81 2.00 15.71
N PHE A 102 -4.89 1.58 16.98
CA PHE A 102 -6.12 1.45 17.76
C PHE A 102 -6.39 2.67 18.66
N PRO A 103 -7.64 2.83 19.17
CA PRO A 103 -8.03 3.99 19.98
C PRO A 103 -7.19 4.21 21.24
N ASN A 104 -6.66 3.16 21.84
CA ASN A 104 -5.76 3.25 23.01
C ASN A 104 -4.35 3.76 22.66
N GLY A 105 -4.06 3.96 21.35
CA GLY A 105 -2.77 4.39 20.83
C GLY A 105 -1.80 3.25 20.56
N GLU A 106 -2.19 1.99 20.87
CA GLU A 106 -1.43 0.81 20.48
C GLU A 106 -1.43 0.67 18.95
N TYR A 107 -0.30 0.21 18.40
CA TYR A 107 -0.21 -0.05 16.97
C TYR A 107 0.39 -1.42 16.68
N PHE A 108 0.00 -1.98 15.55
CA PHE A 108 0.50 -3.23 14.99
C PHE A 108 1.16 -2.91 13.67
N ARG A 109 2.23 -3.62 13.34
CA ARG A 109 3.09 -3.32 12.20
C ARG A 109 3.29 -4.52 11.30
N HIS A 110 3.24 -4.26 9.99
CA HIS A 110 3.72 -5.13 8.94
C HIS A 110 4.67 -4.35 8.03
N ASP A 111 5.81 -4.92 7.70
CA ASP A 111 6.76 -4.35 6.74
C ASP A 111 6.63 -5.09 5.41
N LYS A 112 6.32 -4.36 4.32
CA LYS A 112 6.19 -4.93 2.98
C LYS A 112 7.38 -5.84 2.64
N ASP A 113 7.08 -7.07 2.24
CA ASP A 113 8.09 -8.14 2.11
C ASP A 113 9.10 -7.90 0.98
N ILE A 114 8.66 -7.45 -0.21
CA ILE A 114 9.52 -7.20 -1.37
C ILE A 114 9.17 -5.83 -1.97
N PRO A 115 10.12 -4.88 -1.99
CA PRO A 115 9.94 -3.62 -2.69
C PRO A 115 9.71 -3.84 -4.19
N THR A 116 8.84 -3.03 -4.79
CA THR A 116 8.46 -3.20 -6.20
C THR A 116 9.32 -2.34 -7.11
N MET A 117 10.12 -2.96 -8.00
CA MET A 117 10.93 -2.25 -9.01
C MET A 117 11.84 -1.18 -8.37
N TRP A 118 11.68 0.11 -8.73
CA TRP A 118 12.48 1.22 -8.21
C TRP A 118 12.20 1.58 -6.74
N GLU A 119 11.16 1.03 -6.11
CA GLU A 119 10.95 1.20 -4.67
C GLU A 119 12.17 0.71 -3.86
N ASN A 120 12.89 -0.28 -4.40
CA ASN A 120 14.16 -0.73 -3.85
C ASN A 120 15.21 0.37 -3.68
N CYS A 121 15.03 1.56 -4.31
CA CYS A 121 15.90 2.71 -4.09
C CYS A 121 15.74 3.31 -2.69
N TYR A 122 14.60 3.10 -2.01
CA TYR A 122 14.26 3.88 -0.83
C TYR A 122 14.11 3.05 0.44
N TYR A 123 13.93 1.74 0.34
CA TYR A 123 13.76 0.87 1.49
C TYR A 123 14.08 -0.59 1.14
N ILE A 124 14.29 -1.39 2.19
CA ILE A 124 14.52 -2.84 2.09
C ILE A 124 13.23 -3.62 2.43
N GLY A 125 13.19 -4.90 2.05
CA GLY A 125 12.06 -5.77 2.35
C GLY A 125 11.96 -6.17 3.80
N GLY A 126 10.73 -6.26 4.32
CA GLY A 126 10.39 -6.82 5.63
C GLY A 126 10.43 -8.35 5.65
N GLN A 127 10.28 -8.94 6.86
CA GLN A 127 10.39 -10.39 7.03
C GLN A 127 9.28 -11.00 7.90
N ASP A 128 8.33 -10.19 8.38
CA ASP A 128 7.18 -10.69 9.12
C ASP A 128 6.16 -11.39 8.18
N ASP A 129 5.20 -12.08 8.75
CA ASP A 129 4.23 -12.86 7.97
C ASP A 129 2.95 -12.08 7.60
N GLY A 130 2.86 -10.81 7.97
CA GLY A 130 1.72 -9.95 7.69
C GLY A 130 0.44 -10.30 8.45
N VAL A 131 0.53 -11.09 9.51
CA VAL A 131 -0.59 -11.38 10.42
C VAL A 131 -0.43 -10.61 11.71
N LEU A 132 -1.37 -9.73 11.98
CA LEU A 132 -1.40 -8.88 13.18
C LEU A 132 -2.40 -9.44 14.17
N GLU A 133 -1.92 -9.87 15.36
CA GLU A 133 -2.77 -10.29 16.46
C GLU A 133 -3.30 -9.05 17.19
N THR A 134 -4.52 -8.63 16.86
CA THR A 134 -5.08 -7.36 17.33
C THR A 134 -6.23 -7.56 18.34
N PRO A 135 -6.62 -6.53 19.10
CA PRO A 135 -7.81 -6.58 19.96
C PRO A 135 -9.12 -6.87 19.21
N ALA A 136 -9.15 -6.68 17.89
CA ALA A 136 -10.31 -6.97 17.05
C ALA A 136 -10.30 -8.38 16.45
N GLY A 137 -9.29 -9.17 16.73
CA GLY A 137 -8.99 -10.46 16.12
C GLY A 137 -7.80 -10.39 15.17
N PRO A 138 -7.42 -11.50 14.55
CA PRO A 138 -6.28 -11.55 13.62
C PRO A 138 -6.59 -10.79 12.33
N VAL A 139 -5.75 -9.81 12.01
CA VAL A 139 -5.84 -8.96 10.81
C VAL A 139 -4.66 -9.24 9.89
N GLY A 140 -4.92 -9.55 8.63
CA GLY A 140 -3.91 -9.67 7.60
C GLY A 140 -3.57 -8.31 6.98
N VAL A 141 -2.34 -8.14 6.55
CA VAL A 141 -1.92 -6.97 5.78
C VAL A 141 -1.41 -7.42 4.42
N ALA A 142 -1.78 -6.66 3.36
CA ALA A 142 -1.25 -6.84 2.02
C ALA A 142 -0.96 -5.46 1.42
N VAL A 143 0.32 -5.16 1.18
CA VAL A 143 0.75 -3.86 0.64
C VAL A 143 1.06 -3.98 -0.84
N CYS A 144 0.29 -3.28 -1.68
CA CYS A 144 0.57 -3.10 -3.11
C CYS A 144 0.68 -4.44 -3.89
N TRP A 145 1.85 -4.78 -4.42
CA TRP A 145 2.08 -6.01 -5.18
C TRP A 145 2.06 -7.29 -4.33
N GLU A 146 1.96 -7.20 -3.01
CA GLU A 146 1.67 -8.36 -2.17
C GLU A 146 0.32 -9.01 -2.52
N PHE A 147 -0.64 -8.23 -3.02
CA PHE A 147 -1.92 -8.73 -3.52
C PHE A 147 -1.81 -9.76 -4.63
N ILE A 148 -0.77 -9.70 -5.44
CA ILE A 148 -0.59 -10.54 -6.63
C ILE A 148 0.46 -11.63 -6.45
N ARG A 149 0.95 -11.83 -5.21
CA ARG A 149 1.91 -12.88 -4.86
C ARG A 149 1.25 -14.02 -4.10
N SER A 150 1.49 -15.25 -4.54
CA SER A 150 0.93 -16.46 -3.92
C SER A 150 1.38 -16.64 -2.47
N GLN A 151 2.59 -16.18 -2.13
CA GLN A 151 3.11 -16.28 -0.76
C GLN A 151 2.27 -15.46 0.23
N THR A 152 1.80 -14.27 -0.16
CA THR A 152 0.90 -13.46 0.69
C THR A 152 -0.41 -14.20 0.95
N ALA A 153 -1.05 -14.73 -0.10
CA ALA A 153 -2.25 -15.52 0.06
C ALA A 153 -2.04 -16.74 0.97
N ARG A 154 -0.89 -17.44 0.87
CA ARG A 154 -0.56 -18.59 1.73
C ARG A 154 -0.36 -18.19 3.19
N ARG A 155 0.31 -17.05 3.45
CA ARG A 155 0.53 -16.55 4.82
C ARG A 155 -0.78 -16.21 5.52
N LEU A 156 -1.75 -15.66 4.79
CA LEU A 156 -3.00 -15.14 5.35
C LEU A 156 -4.14 -16.18 5.38
N ARG A 157 -4.14 -17.17 4.48
CA ARG A 157 -5.25 -18.13 4.32
C ARG A 157 -5.60 -18.85 5.60
N ASN A 158 -6.88 -18.81 5.98
CA ASN A 158 -7.45 -19.42 7.19
C ASN A 158 -6.87 -18.88 8.51
N ARG A 159 -6.13 -17.76 8.49
CA ARG A 159 -5.49 -17.20 9.69
C ARG A 159 -6.08 -15.85 10.11
N VAL A 160 -6.71 -15.12 9.19
CA VAL A 160 -7.13 -13.74 9.42
C VAL A 160 -8.63 -13.55 9.23
N ASP A 161 -9.23 -12.64 9.99
CA ASP A 161 -10.65 -12.33 9.96
C ASP A 161 -10.97 -11.08 9.09
N LEU A 162 -9.94 -10.34 8.72
CA LEU A 162 -9.97 -9.16 7.86
C LEU A 162 -8.62 -8.99 7.21
N ILE A 163 -8.57 -8.43 5.99
CA ILE A 163 -7.36 -7.94 5.34
C ILE A 163 -7.46 -6.43 5.20
N VAL A 164 -6.44 -5.71 5.67
CA VAL A 164 -6.28 -4.27 5.44
C VAL A 164 -5.12 -4.04 4.48
N ALA A 165 -5.23 -3.03 3.62
CA ALA A 165 -4.30 -2.89 2.51
C ALA A 165 -4.16 -1.45 2.04
N GLY A 166 -2.95 -1.09 1.66
CA GLY A 166 -2.65 0.15 0.95
C GLY A 166 -1.91 -0.13 -0.36
N SER A 167 -2.20 0.64 -1.40
CA SER A 167 -1.50 0.56 -2.67
C SER A 167 -1.14 1.94 -3.22
N CYS A 168 -0.01 1.96 -3.93
CA CYS A 168 0.44 3.07 -4.75
C CYS A 168 0.75 2.54 -6.16
N TRP A 169 -0.23 1.86 -6.76
CA TRP A 169 -0.09 1.25 -8.08
C TRP A 169 0.01 2.32 -9.15
N TRP A 170 1.05 2.24 -9.96
CA TRP A 170 1.22 3.15 -11.10
C TRP A 170 0.97 2.47 -12.44
N ASP A 171 0.54 3.28 -13.39
CA ASP A 171 0.39 2.87 -14.77
C ASP A 171 1.77 2.78 -15.44
N VAL A 172 2.13 1.60 -15.90
CA VAL A 172 3.38 1.40 -16.66
C VAL A 172 3.17 1.96 -18.06
N ARG A 173 3.30 3.27 -18.21
CA ARG A 173 3.31 3.92 -19.52
C ARG A 173 4.66 3.69 -20.18
N LEU A 174 4.75 2.62 -20.95
CA LEU A 174 5.78 2.47 -21.97
C LEU A 174 5.45 3.42 -23.14
N PRO A 175 6.45 3.78 -24.01
CA PRO A 175 6.17 4.61 -25.18
C PRO A 175 4.91 4.14 -25.90
N ALA A 176 4.16 5.05 -26.53
CA ALA A 176 2.89 4.78 -27.20
C ALA A 176 3.04 3.77 -28.36
N ASP A 177 3.37 2.55 -28.03
CA ASP A 177 3.50 1.43 -28.96
C ASP A 177 2.35 0.46 -28.67
N ALA A 178 1.53 0.20 -29.66
CA ALA A 178 0.37 -0.71 -29.58
C ALA A 178 0.73 -2.11 -29.03
N ARG A 179 2.00 -2.51 -29.14
CA ARG A 179 2.51 -3.77 -28.58
C ARG A 179 2.45 -3.83 -27.05
N TYR A 180 2.55 -2.68 -26.38
CA TYR A 180 2.52 -2.58 -24.92
C TYR A 180 1.12 -2.34 -24.34
N GLU A 181 0.17 -1.90 -25.16
CA GLU A 181 -1.19 -1.61 -24.70
C GLU A 181 -1.91 -2.85 -24.18
N THR A 182 -1.71 -4.00 -24.84
CA THR A 182 -2.28 -5.29 -24.37
C THR A 182 -1.72 -5.69 -23.02
N ASP A 183 -0.41 -5.55 -22.81
CA ASP A 183 0.24 -5.89 -21.54
C ASP A 183 -0.16 -4.92 -20.44
N ARG A 184 -0.28 -3.64 -20.76
CA ARG A 184 -0.78 -2.61 -19.86
C ARG A 184 -2.20 -2.90 -19.39
N THR A 185 -3.10 -3.23 -20.32
CA THR A 185 -4.48 -3.63 -19.98
C THR A 185 -4.52 -4.85 -19.07
N LYS A 186 -3.71 -5.88 -19.36
CA LYS A 186 -3.61 -7.07 -18.49
C LYS A 186 -3.16 -6.73 -17.06
N ILE A 187 -2.16 -5.86 -16.92
CA ILE A 187 -1.67 -5.44 -15.59
C ILE A 187 -2.78 -4.65 -14.86
N HIS A 188 -3.48 -3.73 -15.54
CA HIS A 188 -4.59 -3.00 -14.95
C HIS A 188 -5.70 -3.94 -14.48
N ASP A 189 -6.11 -4.90 -15.29
CA ASP A 189 -7.16 -5.87 -14.95
C ASP A 189 -6.71 -6.77 -13.78
N LEU A 190 -5.44 -7.17 -13.77
CA LEU A 190 -4.85 -7.93 -12.68
C LEU A 190 -4.95 -7.16 -11.35
N LEU A 191 -4.48 -5.92 -11.32
CA LEU A 191 -4.47 -5.09 -10.12
C LEU A 191 -5.89 -4.74 -9.66
N LYS A 192 -6.76 -4.36 -10.58
CA LYS A 192 -8.18 -4.06 -10.32
C LYS A 192 -8.92 -5.24 -9.66
N ASN A 193 -8.62 -6.47 -10.06
CA ASN A 193 -9.28 -7.68 -9.55
C ASN A 193 -8.56 -8.29 -8.34
N ALA A 194 -7.36 -7.81 -8.01
CA ALA A 194 -6.51 -8.39 -6.97
C ALA A 194 -7.17 -8.42 -5.58
N PRO A 195 -7.85 -7.36 -5.07
CA PRO A 195 -8.52 -7.41 -3.78
C PRO A 195 -9.61 -8.49 -3.70
N SER A 196 -10.48 -8.58 -4.72
CA SER A 196 -11.52 -9.61 -4.80
C SER A 196 -10.93 -11.02 -4.87
N ARG A 197 -9.85 -11.18 -5.61
CA ARG A 197 -9.19 -12.47 -5.79
C ARG A 197 -8.50 -12.93 -4.51
N LEU A 198 -7.79 -12.03 -3.83
CA LEU A 198 -7.18 -12.32 -2.54
C LEU A 198 -8.23 -12.69 -1.49
N ALA A 199 -9.36 -11.96 -1.45
CA ALA A 199 -10.48 -12.30 -0.56
C ALA A 199 -10.96 -13.74 -0.77
N ARG A 200 -11.16 -14.19 -2.02
CA ARG A 200 -11.58 -15.57 -2.33
C ARG A 200 -10.52 -16.61 -1.98
N MET A 201 -9.24 -16.30 -2.17
CA MET A 201 -8.14 -17.21 -1.85
C MET A 201 -7.92 -17.36 -0.35
N VAL A 202 -8.07 -16.27 0.41
CA VAL A 202 -7.83 -16.25 1.85
C VAL A 202 -9.08 -16.63 2.64
N GLY A 203 -10.26 -16.25 2.16
CA GLY A 203 -11.54 -16.39 2.86
C GLY A 203 -11.76 -15.29 3.88
N ALA A 204 -11.32 -14.06 3.60
CA ALA A 204 -11.48 -12.90 4.50
C ALA A 204 -11.83 -11.64 3.69
N PRO A 205 -12.64 -10.72 4.27
CA PRO A 205 -12.95 -9.44 3.64
C PRO A 205 -11.71 -8.56 3.52
N VAL A 206 -11.74 -7.58 2.59
CA VAL A 206 -10.61 -6.68 2.28
C VAL A 206 -11.06 -5.23 2.35
N ILE A 207 -10.29 -4.39 3.04
CA ILE A 207 -10.36 -2.92 2.95
C ILE A 207 -9.08 -2.47 2.24
N HIS A 208 -9.20 -2.03 0.99
CA HIS A 208 -8.07 -1.61 0.15
C HIS A 208 -8.18 -0.13 -0.18
N ALA A 209 -7.20 0.66 0.26
CA ALA A 209 -7.01 2.07 -0.05
C ALA A 209 -5.94 2.25 -1.13
N SER A 210 -6.06 3.24 -2.01
CA SER A 210 -5.09 3.43 -3.10
C SER A 210 -4.78 4.90 -3.38
N GLN A 211 -3.56 5.16 -3.86
CA GLN A 211 -3.21 6.44 -4.45
C GLN A 211 -3.86 6.61 -5.84
N ALA A 212 -4.25 7.84 -6.17
CA ALA A 212 -4.73 8.23 -7.48
C ALA A 212 -4.09 9.55 -7.91
N GLY A 213 -4.15 9.88 -9.19
CA GLY A 213 -3.62 11.14 -9.72
C GLY A 213 -2.38 10.96 -10.57
N ASP A 214 -2.07 12.00 -11.36
CA ASP A 214 -0.90 12.01 -12.22
C ASP A 214 0.36 12.38 -11.44
N PHE A 215 1.50 11.85 -11.87
CA PHE A 215 2.81 12.20 -11.34
C PHE A 215 3.87 12.26 -12.44
N GLU A 216 4.97 12.94 -12.15
CA GLU A 216 6.17 12.93 -12.96
C GLU A 216 7.36 12.47 -12.11
N GLY A 217 8.19 11.60 -12.65
CA GLY A 217 9.41 11.10 -12.03
C GLY A 217 10.56 11.10 -13.01
N LEU A 218 11.76 10.77 -12.55
CA LEU A 218 12.93 10.54 -13.38
C LEU A 218 13.00 9.07 -13.79
N ILE A 219 13.67 8.79 -14.90
CA ILE A 219 13.94 7.41 -15.30
C ILE A 219 15.10 6.87 -14.47
N PRO A 220 14.91 5.78 -13.70
CA PRO A 220 15.99 5.16 -12.96
C PRO A 220 17.18 4.80 -13.86
N GLY A 221 18.38 5.36 -13.53
CA GLY A 221 19.59 5.20 -14.32
C GLY A 221 19.77 6.16 -15.50
N ASP A 222 18.80 7.05 -15.76
CA ASP A 222 18.90 8.14 -16.73
C ASP A 222 18.15 9.38 -16.23
N GLU A 223 18.73 10.05 -15.24
CA GLU A 223 18.14 11.21 -14.57
C GLU A 223 18.01 12.47 -15.45
N SER A 224 18.54 12.42 -16.69
CA SER A 224 18.32 13.48 -17.67
C SER A 224 16.93 13.44 -18.32
N ARG A 225 16.19 12.35 -18.11
CA ARG A 225 14.87 12.10 -18.73
C ARG A 225 13.79 11.95 -17.68
N THR A 226 12.63 12.52 -17.97
CA THR A 226 11.43 12.40 -17.13
C THR A 226 10.50 11.31 -17.67
N TYR A 227 9.69 10.81 -16.75
CA TYR A 227 8.66 9.82 -16.98
C TYR A 227 7.36 10.32 -16.36
N ARG A 228 6.31 10.41 -17.17
CA ARG A 228 4.98 10.79 -16.71
C ARG A 228 4.07 9.58 -16.65
N SER A 229 3.41 9.43 -15.51
CA SER A 229 2.46 8.36 -15.28
C SER A 229 1.32 8.81 -14.37
N ARG A 230 0.53 7.87 -13.92
CA ARG A 230 -0.54 8.08 -12.95
C ARG A 230 -0.61 6.92 -11.97
N TYR A 231 -1.05 7.20 -10.76
CA TYR A 231 -1.49 6.16 -9.82
C TYR A 231 -2.90 5.74 -10.19
N LEU A 232 -3.17 4.43 -10.14
CA LEU A 232 -4.34 3.83 -10.78
C LEU A 232 -5.65 4.03 -10.02
N GLY A 233 -5.61 4.48 -8.76
CA GLY A 233 -6.81 4.47 -7.92
C GLY A 233 -7.22 3.04 -7.60
N GLU A 234 -8.48 2.69 -7.87
CA GLU A 234 -9.05 1.36 -7.63
C GLU A 234 -9.18 1.02 -6.14
N THR A 235 -9.47 2.03 -5.33
CA THR A 235 -9.82 1.84 -3.92
C THR A 235 -11.07 0.98 -3.79
N GLN A 236 -11.04 -0.08 -2.97
CA GLN A 236 -12.13 -1.06 -2.91
C GLN A 236 -12.36 -1.58 -1.49
N ILE A 237 -13.64 -1.88 -1.19
CA ILE A 237 -14.04 -2.66 -0.02
C ILE A 237 -14.73 -3.91 -0.55
N VAL A 238 -14.26 -5.08 -0.12
CA VAL A 238 -14.65 -6.38 -0.66
C VAL A 238 -15.04 -7.29 0.49
N ASP A 239 -16.13 -8.05 0.37
CA ASP A 239 -16.50 -9.05 1.38
C ASP A 239 -15.64 -10.32 1.28
N GLY A 240 -15.77 -11.21 2.26
CA GLY A 240 -14.98 -12.46 2.31
C GLY A 240 -15.23 -13.43 1.15
N THR A 241 -16.28 -13.23 0.35
CA THR A 241 -16.58 -14.03 -0.85
C THR A 241 -15.97 -13.45 -2.12
N GLY A 242 -15.33 -12.27 -2.02
CA GLY A 242 -14.76 -11.54 -3.14
C GLY A 242 -15.74 -10.61 -3.86
N LYS A 243 -16.93 -10.35 -3.29
CA LYS A 243 -17.87 -9.37 -3.84
C LYS A 243 -17.43 -7.96 -3.48
N VAL A 244 -17.31 -7.09 -4.47
CA VAL A 244 -17.05 -5.66 -4.28
C VAL A 244 -18.30 -5.00 -3.69
N LEU A 245 -18.17 -4.43 -2.50
CA LEU A 245 -19.22 -3.69 -1.80
C LEU A 245 -19.18 -2.20 -2.12
N SER A 246 -17.99 -1.65 -2.30
CA SER A 246 -17.76 -0.26 -2.68
C SER A 246 -16.45 -0.16 -3.44
N ARG A 247 -16.37 0.77 -4.40
CA ARG A 247 -15.18 1.00 -5.22
C ARG A 247 -15.13 2.46 -5.65
N MET A 248 -13.91 2.99 -5.76
CA MET A 248 -13.61 4.24 -6.44
C MET A 248 -12.64 3.97 -7.58
N THR A 249 -12.91 4.55 -8.73
CA THR A 249 -12.05 4.50 -9.92
C THR A 249 -11.07 5.67 -9.94
N TYR A 250 -10.10 5.62 -10.85
CA TYR A 250 -9.19 6.75 -11.06
C TYR A 250 -9.93 8.06 -11.40
N GLU A 251 -10.99 7.97 -12.22
CA GLU A 251 -11.75 9.12 -12.71
C GLU A 251 -12.51 9.86 -11.60
N GLU A 252 -12.86 9.16 -10.53
CA GLU A 252 -13.51 9.77 -9.36
C GLU A 252 -12.55 10.61 -8.51
N GLY A 253 -11.25 10.43 -8.71
CA GLY A 253 -10.22 11.23 -8.07
C GLY A 253 -10.08 10.96 -6.58
N GLU A 254 -9.75 12.00 -5.79
CA GLU A 254 -9.63 11.89 -4.33
C GLU A 254 -11.00 11.76 -3.67
N GLY A 255 -11.09 10.87 -2.67
CA GLY A 255 -12.33 10.64 -1.94
C GLY A 255 -12.27 9.42 -1.01
N ILE A 256 -13.43 8.95 -0.60
CA ILE A 256 -13.56 7.89 0.39
C ILE A 256 -14.63 6.89 -0.04
N ALA A 257 -14.25 5.63 -0.17
CA ALA A 257 -15.19 4.52 -0.33
C ALA A 257 -15.68 4.05 1.04
N PHE A 258 -16.98 3.84 1.18
CA PHE A 258 -17.63 3.37 2.42
C PHE A 258 -18.36 2.07 2.18
N ALA A 259 -18.34 1.19 3.16
CA ALA A 259 -19.23 0.01 3.20
C ALA A 259 -19.50 -0.42 4.65
N ASP A 260 -20.63 -1.09 4.83
CA ASP A 260 -20.90 -1.91 6.00
C ASP A 260 -20.28 -3.29 5.76
N LEU A 261 -19.18 -3.60 6.44
CA LEU A 261 -18.42 -4.82 6.28
C LEU A 261 -18.66 -5.79 7.42
N GLU A 262 -18.91 -7.03 7.08
CA GLU A 262 -19.02 -8.12 8.02
C GLU A 262 -17.65 -8.76 8.23
N LEU A 263 -17.11 -8.67 9.46
CA LEU A 263 -15.81 -9.23 9.81
C LEU A 263 -15.91 -10.71 10.12
N GLY A 264 -14.91 -11.46 9.73
CA GLY A 264 -14.76 -12.87 10.02
C GLY A 264 -14.48 -13.70 8.77
N ARG A 265 -13.90 -14.86 9.02
CA ARG A 265 -13.52 -15.80 7.96
C ARG A 265 -14.72 -16.49 7.34
N VAL A 266 -14.64 -16.71 6.04
CA VAL A 266 -15.51 -17.59 5.27
C VAL A 266 -14.66 -18.69 4.61
N PRO A 267 -15.23 -19.84 4.21
CA PRO A 267 -14.47 -20.83 3.46
C PRO A 267 -13.88 -20.25 2.18
N PRO A 268 -12.56 -20.38 1.94
CA PRO A 268 -11.95 -19.92 0.70
C PRO A 268 -12.54 -20.65 -0.52
N THR A 269 -12.82 -19.89 -1.57
CA THR A 269 -13.49 -20.39 -2.79
C THR A 269 -12.55 -20.52 -3.99
N GLU A 270 -11.33 -19.98 -3.88
CA GLU A 270 -10.32 -20.04 -4.94
C GLU A 270 -9.04 -20.72 -4.42
N PRO A 271 -8.42 -21.65 -5.19
CA PRO A 271 -7.14 -22.23 -4.83
C PRO A 271 -6.01 -21.21 -4.97
N ILE A 272 -4.96 -21.33 -4.16
CA ILE A 272 -3.74 -20.54 -4.32
C ILE A 272 -2.83 -21.29 -5.30
N PRO A 273 -2.37 -20.65 -6.39
CA PRO A 273 -1.46 -21.30 -7.33
C PRO A 273 -0.09 -21.57 -6.70
N GLU A 274 0.62 -22.58 -7.21
CA GLU A 274 1.97 -22.92 -6.74
C GLU A 274 3.05 -21.95 -7.24
N THR A 275 2.73 -21.16 -8.25
CA THR A 275 3.60 -20.14 -8.84
C THR A 275 3.86 -18.98 -7.86
N PHE A 276 4.93 -18.21 -8.10
CA PHE A 276 5.23 -17.00 -7.30
C PHE A 276 4.15 -15.92 -7.50
N TRP A 277 3.83 -15.63 -8.76
CA TRP A 277 2.74 -14.71 -9.11
C TRP A 277 1.42 -15.48 -9.18
N ILE A 278 0.37 -14.91 -8.61
CA ILE A 278 -1.00 -15.46 -8.68
C ILE A 278 -1.44 -15.57 -10.14
N GLU A 279 -1.09 -14.59 -10.95
CA GLU A 279 -1.27 -14.63 -12.40
C GLU A 279 0.04 -14.26 -13.08
N GLN A 280 0.36 -14.96 -14.17
CA GLN A 280 1.62 -14.72 -14.89
C GLN A 280 1.67 -13.27 -15.42
N LEU A 281 2.67 -12.54 -14.97
CA LEU A 281 2.94 -11.19 -15.49
C LEU A 281 3.47 -11.24 -16.92
N PRO A 282 3.19 -10.22 -17.74
CA PRO A 282 3.86 -10.06 -19.03
C PRO A 282 5.39 -10.08 -18.90
N SER A 283 6.08 -10.65 -19.88
CA SER A 283 7.55 -10.85 -19.81
C SER A 283 8.36 -9.55 -19.70
N ASN A 284 7.85 -8.47 -20.30
CA ASN A 284 8.44 -7.14 -20.17
C ASN A 284 8.26 -6.55 -18.77
N ALA A 285 7.13 -6.80 -18.11
CA ALA A 285 6.90 -6.40 -16.71
C ALA A 285 7.80 -7.18 -15.75
N LEU A 286 7.99 -8.49 -15.97
CA LEU A 286 8.94 -9.30 -15.20
C LEU A 286 10.37 -8.80 -15.36
N LYS A 287 10.81 -8.55 -16.60
CA LYS A 287 12.15 -8.01 -16.87
C LYS A 287 12.36 -6.64 -16.22
N ALA A 288 11.35 -5.76 -16.28
CA ALA A 288 11.39 -4.46 -15.62
C ALA A 288 11.48 -4.62 -14.09
N PHE A 289 10.69 -5.54 -13.51
CA PHE A 289 10.72 -5.83 -12.08
C PHE A 289 12.14 -6.23 -11.62
N GLU A 290 12.78 -7.17 -12.30
CA GLU A 290 14.12 -7.65 -11.96
C GLU A 290 15.20 -6.58 -12.17
N THR A 291 15.19 -5.90 -13.33
CA THR A 291 16.19 -4.90 -13.68
C THR A 291 16.14 -3.69 -12.75
N LEU A 292 14.93 -3.19 -12.47
CA LEU A 292 14.75 -2.02 -11.62
C LEU A 292 14.94 -2.35 -10.13
N ALA A 293 14.65 -3.59 -9.72
CA ALA A 293 14.97 -4.04 -8.37
C ALA A 293 16.49 -4.07 -8.13
N SER A 294 17.25 -4.63 -9.06
CA SER A 294 18.73 -4.67 -8.98
C SER A 294 19.35 -3.28 -8.98
N PHE A 295 18.87 -2.38 -9.84
CA PHE A 295 19.26 -0.97 -9.83
C PHE A 295 18.95 -0.33 -8.47
N GLY A 296 17.73 -0.50 -7.95
CA GLY A 296 17.28 0.11 -6.72
C GLY A 296 18.09 -0.36 -5.51
N GLN A 297 18.37 -1.65 -5.39
CA GLN A 297 19.20 -2.20 -4.31
C GLN A 297 20.61 -1.60 -4.29
N ASN A 298 21.20 -1.43 -5.47
CA ASN A 298 22.50 -0.74 -5.58
C ASN A 298 22.39 0.74 -5.18
N TYR A 299 21.35 1.45 -5.66
CA TYR A 299 21.10 2.84 -5.32
C TYR A 299 20.86 3.02 -3.81
N TYR A 300 20.06 2.16 -3.19
CA TYR A 300 19.84 2.19 -1.76
C TYR A 300 21.15 2.06 -0.97
N SER A 301 21.96 1.06 -1.30
CA SER A 301 23.20 0.78 -0.58
C SER A 301 24.28 1.86 -0.75
N THR A 302 24.32 2.52 -1.91
CA THR A 302 25.39 3.49 -2.27
C THR A 302 24.98 4.95 -2.06
N VAL A 303 23.68 5.27 -2.13
CA VAL A 303 23.18 6.64 -2.04
C VAL A 303 22.33 6.84 -0.77
N VAL A 304 21.28 6.04 -0.55
CA VAL A 304 20.30 6.30 0.52
C VAL A 304 20.86 5.89 1.88
N LYS A 305 21.32 4.66 2.02
CA LYS A 305 21.79 4.14 3.32
C LYS A 305 22.93 4.98 3.95
N PRO A 306 23.91 5.50 3.21
CA PRO A 306 24.92 6.40 3.77
C PRO A 306 24.35 7.72 4.33
N THR A 307 23.28 8.28 3.71
CA THR A 307 22.67 9.52 4.21
C THR A 307 21.94 9.31 5.53
N LEU A 308 21.31 8.15 5.73
CA LEU A 308 20.66 7.79 6.98
C LEU A 308 21.62 7.79 8.17
N SER A 309 22.87 7.40 7.93
CA SER A 309 23.91 7.34 8.97
C SER A 309 24.50 8.70 9.34
N GLN A 310 24.36 9.72 8.46
CA GLN A 310 24.91 11.07 8.69
C GLN A 310 23.96 11.96 9.49
N GLU A 311 22.65 11.74 9.43
CA GLU A 311 21.66 12.58 10.11
C GLU A 311 21.54 12.30 11.62
N HIS A 312 22.05 11.14 12.11
CA HIS A 312 22.12 10.82 13.53
C HIS A 312 23.41 10.03 13.86
N PRO A 313 24.55 10.71 14.05
CA PRO A 313 25.82 10.02 14.29
C PRO A 313 25.95 9.36 15.68
N ASN A 314 24.92 9.42 16.54
CA ASN A 314 24.99 8.97 17.96
C ASN A 314 23.70 8.27 18.47
N GLU A 315 22.91 7.59 17.65
CA GLU A 315 21.86 6.67 18.15
C GLU A 315 22.27 5.20 18.01
#